data_6ab028d6fc53aa735407ba04deaa8721
#
_entry.id   6ab028d6fc53aa735407ba04deaa8721
#
_cell.length_a   1.000
_cell.length_b   1.000
_cell.length_c   1.000
_cell.angle_alpha   90.00
_cell.angle_beta   90.00
_cell.angle_gamma   90.00
#
_symmetry.space_group_name_H-M   'P 1'
#
loop_
_entity.id
_entity.type
_entity.pdbx_description
1 polymer ?
#
loop_
_entity_poly.entity_id
_entity_poly.type
_entity_poly.pdbx_seq_one_letter_code
_entity_poly.pdbx_strand_id
1 'polypeptide(L)'
;PLDLTADILRGKDIKVDKVGFEKEMEKSKALARANWKGSGDKSVEERWFKVREEINPTEFLGYEFDKAEGVIIRISKNGKFVDKADTGDEIEVITNQTPFYGESGGQVGDQGYIFTSDSKIKVNDTQKKMGDLFVHYGKIEKGSISIGQHVNLEIDILRRNNSRANHSATPVSYTHLTLPTSR
;
A
#
# COMPACT_ATOMS: atom_id res chain seq x y z
N PRO A 1 9.27 20.82 0.21
CA PRO A 1 9.24 21.50 1.45
C PRO A 1 9.31 22.99 1.32
N LEU A 2 8.17 23.62 1.59
CA LEU A 2 7.99 25.07 1.51
C LEU A 2 8.90 25.81 2.48
N ASP A 3 9.21 25.17 3.62
CA ASP A 3 10.07 25.73 4.67
C ASP A 3 11.51 25.94 4.19
N LEU A 4 12.07 24.98 3.45
CA LEU A 4 13.40 25.11 2.86
C LEU A 4 13.45 26.23 1.82
N THR A 5 12.41 26.34 0.98
CA THR A 5 12.30 27.43 0.00
C THR A 5 12.18 28.78 0.70
N ALA A 6 11.39 28.87 1.77
CA ALA A 6 11.26 30.08 2.56
C ALA A 6 12.58 30.50 3.21
N ASP A 7 13.37 29.56 3.71
CA ASP A 7 14.67 29.83 4.32
C ASP A 7 15.71 30.31 3.31
N ILE A 8 15.76 29.70 2.13
CA ILE A 8 16.66 30.13 1.02
C ILE A 8 16.30 31.55 0.54
N LEU A 9 15.01 31.87 0.44
CA LEU A 9 14.55 33.16 -0.06
C LEU A 9 14.62 34.28 0.97
N ARG A 10 14.66 33.94 2.28
CA ARG A 10 14.84 34.91 3.38
C ARG A 10 16.15 35.70 3.24
N GLY A 11 17.22 35.05 2.76
CA GLY A 11 18.51 35.72 2.50
C GLY A 11 18.51 36.63 1.27
N LYS A 12 17.45 36.61 0.45
CA LYS A 12 17.30 37.44 -0.77
C LYS A 12 16.18 38.48 -0.66
N ASP A 13 15.62 38.68 0.51
CA ASP A 13 14.50 39.60 0.80
C ASP A 13 13.24 39.32 -0.03
N ILE A 14 13.04 38.05 -0.45
CA ILE A 14 11.87 37.60 -1.23
C ILE A 14 10.93 36.86 -0.30
N LYS A 15 9.66 37.31 -0.28
CA LYS A 15 8.60 36.66 0.50
C LYS A 15 7.92 35.56 -0.32
N VAL A 16 7.69 34.39 0.32
CA VAL A 16 6.94 33.29 -0.28
C VAL A 16 5.46 33.52 -0.07
N ASP A 17 4.66 33.53 -1.14
CA ASP A 17 3.19 33.53 -1.07
C ASP A 17 2.69 32.13 -0.69
N LYS A 18 2.57 31.88 0.62
CA LYS A 18 2.06 30.61 1.16
C LYS A 18 0.61 30.34 0.79
N VAL A 19 -0.21 31.37 0.77
CA VAL A 19 -1.66 31.26 0.45
C VAL A 19 -1.85 30.91 -1.02
N GLY A 20 -1.11 31.57 -1.90
CA GLY A 20 -1.10 31.25 -3.33
C GLY A 20 -0.60 29.83 -3.60
N PHE A 21 0.45 29.41 -2.89
CA PHE A 21 0.98 28.04 -3.00
C PHE A 21 -0.05 26.99 -2.57
N GLU A 22 -0.70 27.17 -1.42
CA GLU A 22 -1.74 26.24 -0.93
C GLU A 22 -2.90 26.14 -1.91
N LYS A 23 -3.36 27.27 -2.45
CA LYS A 23 -4.42 27.30 -3.46
C LYS A 23 -4.06 26.58 -4.76
N GLU A 24 -2.83 26.77 -5.25
CA GLU A 24 -2.36 26.07 -6.45
C GLU A 24 -2.09 24.57 -6.18
N MET A 25 -1.65 24.22 -4.99
CA MET A 25 -1.53 22.82 -4.56
C MET A 25 -2.90 22.11 -4.50
N GLU A 26 -3.94 22.78 -3.99
CA GLU A 26 -5.30 22.23 -3.99
C GLU A 26 -5.84 22.06 -5.41
N LYS A 27 -5.64 23.04 -6.29
CA LYS A 27 -6.01 22.92 -7.71
C LYS A 27 -5.25 21.77 -8.38
N SER A 28 -3.94 21.66 -8.15
CA SER A 28 -3.11 20.60 -8.71
C SER A 28 -3.57 19.22 -8.23
N LYS A 29 -3.90 19.08 -6.92
CA LYS A 29 -4.49 17.86 -6.37
C LYS A 29 -5.85 17.55 -7.01
N ALA A 30 -6.70 18.56 -7.19
CA ALA A 30 -8.00 18.38 -7.83
C ALA A 30 -7.87 17.97 -9.30
N LEU A 31 -6.94 18.59 -10.02
CA LEU A 31 -6.65 18.26 -11.43
C LEU A 31 -6.03 16.84 -11.56
N ALA A 32 -5.13 16.47 -10.66
CA ALA A 32 -4.56 15.13 -10.61
C ALA A 32 -5.65 14.08 -10.32
N ARG A 33 -6.59 14.36 -9.39
CA ARG A 33 -7.75 13.51 -9.13
C ARG A 33 -8.66 13.38 -10.36
N ALA A 34 -8.93 14.49 -11.08
CA ALA A 34 -9.79 14.50 -12.27
C ALA A 34 -9.15 13.79 -13.48
N ASN A 35 -7.83 13.85 -13.62
CA ASN A 35 -7.08 13.28 -14.73
C ASN A 35 -6.49 11.90 -14.45
N TRP A 36 -6.64 11.38 -13.23
CA TRP A 36 -6.16 10.04 -12.90
C TRP A 36 -6.99 9.00 -13.65
N LYS A 37 -6.40 8.50 -14.70
CA LYS A 37 -6.84 7.27 -15.38
C LYS A 37 -6.18 6.10 -14.65
N GLY A 38 -6.66 5.78 -13.44
CA GLY A 38 -6.23 4.58 -12.74
C GLY A 38 -6.50 3.33 -13.59
N SER A 39 -5.64 2.35 -13.50
CA SER A 39 -5.78 1.06 -14.18
C SER A 39 -6.88 0.17 -13.57
N GLY A 40 -7.72 0.71 -12.68
CA GLY A 40 -8.81 0.03 -11.99
C GLY A 40 -10.17 0.68 -12.22
N ASP A 41 -11.22 -0.02 -11.83
CA ASP A 41 -12.59 0.48 -11.86
C ASP A 41 -12.70 1.73 -10.98
N LYS A 42 -13.22 2.84 -11.53
CA LYS A 42 -13.34 4.13 -10.81
C LYS A 42 -14.07 4.00 -9.48
N SER A 43 -15.04 3.10 -9.40
CA SER A 43 -15.81 2.82 -8.18
C SER A 43 -14.95 2.21 -7.06
N VAL A 44 -13.95 1.40 -7.43
CA VAL A 44 -13.04 0.76 -6.47
C VAL A 44 -12.08 1.78 -5.87
N GLU A 45 -11.57 2.70 -6.69
CA GLU A 45 -10.65 3.75 -6.23
C GLU A 45 -11.36 4.76 -5.32
N GLU A 46 -12.60 5.16 -5.67
CA GLU A 46 -13.39 6.10 -4.87
C GLU A 46 -13.68 5.55 -3.47
N ARG A 47 -13.89 4.24 -3.33
CA ARG A 47 -14.04 3.54 -2.06
C ARG A 47 -12.80 3.71 -1.16
N TRP A 48 -11.61 3.53 -1.73
CA TRP A 48 -10.36 3.64 -0.97
C TRP A 48 -10.03 5.08 -0.57
N PHE A 49 -10.47 6.07 -1.36
CA PHE A 49 -10.37 7.47 -0.97
C PHE A 49 -11.13 7.76 0.31
N LYS A 50 -12.39 7.31 0.41
CA LYS A 50 -13.21 7.49 1.62
C LYS A 50 -12.56 6.82 2.84
N VAL A 51 -12.08 5.60 2.65
CA VAL A 51 -11.37 4.89 3.73
C VAL A 51 -10.14 5.67 4.20
N ARG A 52 -9.37 6.22 3.25
CA ARG A 52 -8.14 6.97 3.57
C ARG A 52 -8.40 8.27 4.33
N GLU A 53 -9.57 8.87 4.15
CA GLU A 53 -10.01 10.05 4.91
C GLU A 53 -10.42 9.71 6.35
N GLU A 54 -10.88 8.48 6.59
CA GLU A 54 -11.39 8.02 7.89
C GLU A 54 -10.33 7.37 8.77
N ILE A 55 -9.26 6.81 8.17
CA ILE A 55 -8.25 6.06 8.90
C ILE A 55 -6.84 6.63 8.71
N ASN A 56 -5.97 6.39 9.68
CA ASN A 56 -4.56 6.73 9.57
C ASN A 56 -3.84 5.86 8.52
N PRO A 57 -2.70 6.33 7.96
CA PRO A 57 -1.82 5.51 7.13
C PRO A 57 -1.48 4.18 7.80
N THR A 58 -1.35 3.12 7.00
CA THR A 58 -0.79 1.87 7.49
C THR A 58 0.71 2.03 7.70
N GLU A 59 1.21 1.71 8.89
CA GLU A 59 2.64 1.70 9.17
C GLU A 59 3.29 0.46 8.53
N PHE A 60 4.29 0.69 7.67
CA PHE A 60 4.99 -0.40 6.98
C PHE A 60 6.24 -0.81 7.75
N LEU A 61 6.26 -2.03 8.27
CA LEU A 61 7.35 -2.62 9.07
C LEU A 61 8.23 -3.59 8.27
N GLY A 62 7.89 -3.87 7.02
CA GLY A 62 8.49 -4.95 6.22
C GLY A 62 9.92 -4.70 5.74
N TYR A 63 10.56 -3.57 6.09
CA TYR A 63 11.98 -3.37 5.88
C TYR A 63 12.84 -4.11 6.92
N GLU A 64 12.34 -4.23 8.16
CA GLU A 64 13.06 -4.77 9.29
C GLU A 64 12.49 -6.10 9.79
N PHE A 65 11.16 -6.31 9.62
CA PHE A 65 10.44 -7.42 10.20
C PHE A 65 9.69 -8.24 9.15
N ASP A 66 9.77 -9.56 9.29
CA ASP A 66 8.99 -10.52 8.51
C ASP A 66 7.69 -10.91 9.22
N LYS A 67 7.55 -10.55 10.49
CA LYS A 67 6.38 -10.76 11.34
C LYS A 67 6.08 -9.49 12.12
N ALA A 68 4.80 -9.23 12.33
CA ALA A 68 4.34 -8.12 13.17
C ALA A 68 3.01 -8.47 13.84
N GLU A 69 2.72 -7.78 14.92
CA GLU A 69 1.37 -7.73 15.47
C GLU A 69 0.63 -6.55 14.86
N GLY A 70 -0.68 -6.60 14.77
CA GLY A 70 -1.49 -5.50 14.25
C GLY A 70 -2.93 -5.57 14.73
N VAL A 71 -3.69 -4.54 14.38
CA VAL A 71 -5.13 -4.46 14.65
C VAL A 71 -5.86 -4.31 13.32
N ILE A 72 -6.93 -5.08 13.14
CA ILE A 72 -7.79 -4.97 11.96
C ILE A 72 -8.57 -3.65 12.03
N ILE A 73 -8.37 -2.77 11.06
CA ILE A 73 -9.02 -1.46 10.99
C ILE A 73 -10.26 -1.48 10.08
N ARG A 74 -10.19 -2.23 8.97
CA ARG A 74 -11.31 -2.40 8.02
C ARG A 74 -11.31 -3.79 7.42
N ILE A 75 -12.49 -4.28 7.15
CA ILE A 75 -12.74 -5.52 6.41
C ILE A 75 -13.69 -5.18 5.27
N SER A 76 -13.39 -5.67 4.06
CA SER A 76 -14.28 -5.59 2.92
C SER A 76 -14.51 -6.99 2.35
N LYS A 77 -15.75 -7.26 1.98
CA LYS A 77 -16.20 -8.51 1.33
C LYS A 77 -17.05 -8.15 0.12
N ASN A 78 -16.69 -8.69 -1.05
CA ASN A 78 -17.41 -8.40 -2.31
C ASN A 78 -17.57 -6.88 -2.58
N GLY A 79 -16.54 -6.08 -2.26
CA GLY A 79 -16.57 -4.65 -2.48
C GLY A 79 -17.34 -3.83 -1.44
N LYS A 80 -17.92 -4.44 -0.41
CA LYS A 80 -18.66 -3.77 0.67
C LYS A 80 -17.91 -3.90 1.99
N PHE A 81 -17.88 -2.83 2.78
CA PHE A 81 -17.32 -2.87 4.13
C PHE A 81 -18.25 -3.62 5.06
N VAL A 82 -17.65 -4.47 5.89
CA VAL A 82 -18.33 -5.30 6.89
C VAL A 82 -17.57 -5.24 8.21
N ASP A 83 -18.28 -5.43 9.34
CA ASP A 83 -17.65 -5.43 10.65
C ASP A 83 -17.05 -6.81 11.00
N LYS A 84 -17.55 -7.87 10.35
CA LYS A 84 -17.18 -9.25 10.60
C LYS A 84 -17.18 -10.07 9.30
N ALA A 85 -16.28 -11.06 9.23
CA ALA A 85 -16.25 -12.05 8.14
C ALA A 85 -15.93 -13.44 8.72
N ASP A 86 -16.37 -14.49 8.03
CA ASP A 86 -16.33 -15.87 8.52
C ASP A 86 -15.56 -16.78 7.55
N THR A 87 -15.27 -18.02 8.01
CA THR A 87 -14.55 -19.04 7.23
C THR A 87 -15.12 -19.22 5.83
N GLY A 88 -14.25 -19.24 4.84
CA GLY A 88 -14.58 -19.41 3.42
C GLY A 88 -14.74 -18.09 2.66
N ASP A 89 -14.87 -16.96 3.35
CA ASP A 89 -15.01 -15.66 2.73
C ASP A 89 -13.71 -15.18 2.08
N GLU A 90 -13.84 -14.63 0.87
CA GLU A 90 -12.79 -13.84 0.25
C GLU A 90 -12.94 -12.38 0.68
N ILE A 91 -11.86 -11.82 1.19
CA ILE A 91 -11.87 -10.54 1.89
C ILE A 91 -10.68 -9.67 1.51
N GLU A 92 -10.86 -8.38 1.75
CA GLU A 92 -9.82 -7.38 1.76
C GLU A 92 -9.69 -6.85 3.19
N VAL A 93 -8.50 -6.90 3.76
CA VAL A 93 -8.25 -6.49 5.16
C VAL A 93 -7.23 -5.36 5.19
N ILE A 94 -7.50 -4.35 6.01
CA ILE A 94 -6.56 -3.28 6.33
C ILE A 94 -6.24 -3.36 7.81
N THR A 95 -4.95 -3.30 8.13
CA THR A 95 -4.43 -3.25 9.49
C THR A 95 -3.75 -1.92 9.77
N ASN A 96 -3.58 -1.55 11.04
CA ASN A 96 -2.88 -0.33 11.43
C ASN A 96 -1.40 -0.35 11.04
N GLN A 97 -0.79 -1.54 11.02
CA GLN A 97 0.60 -1.77 10.63
C GLN A 97 0.75 -3.12 9.95
N THR A 98 1.80 -3.28 9.11
CA THR A 98 2.01 -4.51 8.34
C THR A 98 3.46 -4.74 7.97
N PRO A 99 3.95 -6.00 7.99
CA PRO A 99 5.22 -6.37 7.39
C PRO A 99 5.11 -6.70 5.89
N PHE A 100 3.87 -6.77 5.34
CA PHE A 100 3.62 -7.14 3.95
C PHE A 100 3.94 -5.98 3.00
N TYR A 101 4.83 -6.22 2.03
CA TYR A 101 5.07 -5.27 0.95
C TYR A 101 3.86 -5.23 0.02
N GLY A 102 3.32 -4.05 -0.23
CA GLY A 102 2.24 -3.85 -1.18
C GLY A 102 2.76 -3.67 -2.60
N GLU A 103 2.11 -4.30 -3.57
CA GLU A 103 2.42 -4.15 -4.99
C GLU A 103 2.56 -2.67 -5.35
N SER A 104 3.74 -2.32 -5.86
CA SER A 104 4.08 -0.98 -6.32
C SER A 104 5.29 -1.05 -7.24
N GLY A 105 5.32 -0.21 -8.27
CA GLY A 105 6.49 -0.10 -9.15
C GLY A 105 6.85 -1.39 -9.91
N GLY A 106 5.89 -2.29 -10.16
CA GLY A 106 6.08 -3.54 -10.90
C GLY A 106 6.58 -4.72 -10.06
N GLN A 107 6.81 -4.53 -8.76
CA GLN A 107 7.09 -5.64 -7.84
C GLN A 107 5.77 -6.20 -7.28
N VAL A 108 5.58 -7.51 -7.37
CA VAL A 108 4.40 -8.23 -6.87
C VAL A 108 4.30 -8.07 -5.34
N GLY A 109 3.08 -7.94 -4.82
CA GLY A 109 2.80 -7.88 -3.40
C GLY A 109 3.14 -9.15 -2.66
N ASP A 110 3.40 -9.02 -1.37
CA ASP A 110 3.70 -10.16 -0.51
C ASP A 110 2.47 -11.02 -0.24
N GLN A 111 2.75 -12.28 0.05
CA GLN A 111 1.81 -13.28 0.50
C GLN A 111 2.20 -13.78 1.88
N GLY A 112 1.26 -14.43 2.57
CA GLY A 112 1.51 -15.00 3.89
C GLY A 112 0.22 -15.23 4.65
N TYR A 113 0.26 -15.02 5.97
CA TYR A 113 -0.86 -15.29 6.84
C TYR A 113 -1.11 -14.13 7.81
N ILE A 114 -2.40 -13.89 8.08
CA ILE A 114 -2.88 -13.06 9.19
C ILE A 114 -3.68 -14.00 10.09
N PHE A 115 -3.34 -14.07 11.37
CA PHE A 115 -3.93 -15.08 12.24
C PHE A 115 -4.05 -14.62 13.70
N THR A 116 -4.95 -15.30 14.41
CA THR A 116 -5.10 -15.25 15.87
C THR A 116 -5.02 -16.68 16.43
N SER A 117 -5.31 -16.88 17.72
CA SER A 117 -5.48 -18.22 18.29
C SER A 117 -6.57 -19.04 17.58
N ASP A 118 -7.63 -18.38 17.13
CA ASP A 118 -8.87 -19.01 16.68
C ASP A 118 -9.18 -18.83 15.21
N SER A 119 -8.52 -17.88 14.55
CA SER A 119 -8.76 -17.54 13.15
C SER A 119 -7.49 -17.50 12.33
N LYS A 120 -7.62 -17.81 11.02
CA LYS A 120 -6.50 -17.76 10.06
C LYS A 120 -6.98 -17.28 8.70
N ILE A 121 -6.31 -16.29 8.17
CA ILE A 121 -6.48 -15.74 6.84
C ILE A 121 -5.24 -16.07 6.03
N LYS A 122 -5.42 -16.67 4.87
CA LYS A 122 -4.35 -16.78 3.86
C LYS A 122 -4.37 -15.54 2.99
N VAL A 123 -3.30 -14.75 3.05
CA VAL A 123 -3.10 -13.58 2.19
C VAL A 123 -2.49 -14.03 0.87
N ASN A 124 -3.21 -13.81 -0.22
CA ASN A 124 -2.80 -14.19 -1.56
C ASN A 124 -2.10 -13.05 -2.32
N ASP A 125 -2.37 -11.81 -1.93
CA ASP A 125 -1.78 -10.61 -2.51
C ASP A 125 -1.88 -9.43 -1.54
N THR A 126 -0.97 -8.48 -1.67
CA THR A 126 -1.01 -7.21 -0.92
C THR A 126 -0.82 -6.06 -1.90
N GLN A 127 -1.71 -5.10 -1.89
CA GLN A 127 -1.65 -3.94 -2.78
C GLN A 127 -1.56 -2.65 -1.98
N LYS A 128 -0.74 -1.73 -2.48
CA LYS A 128 -0.63 -0.40 -1.92
C LYS A 128 -1.60 0.54 -2.65
N LYS A 129 -2.60 1.03 -1.93
CA LYS A 129 -3.61 1.97 -2.43
C LYS A 129 -3.36 3.37 -1.85
N MET A 130 -3.74 4.41 -2.59
CA MET A 130 -3.65 5.82 -2.17
C MET A 130 -2.25 6.24 -1.64
N GLY A 131 -1.21 5.50 -1.96
CA GLY A 131 0.17 5.82 -1.59
C GLY A 131 0.63 5.27 -0.23
N ASP A 132 -0.28 5.02 0.72
CA ASP A 132 0.06 4.62 2.09
C ASP A 132 -0.96 3.69 2.77
N LEU A 133 -1.93 3.19 2.02
CA LEU A 133 -2.91 2.23 2.49
C LEU A 133 -2.55 0.83 1.97
N PHE A 134 -2.22 -0.10 2.87
CA PHE A 134 -1.91 -1.48 2.51
C PHE A 134 -3.15 -2.34 2.66
N VAL A 135 -3.59 -2.93 1.55
CA VAL A 135 -4.79 -3.78 1.47
C VAL A 135 -4.34 -5.22 1.23
N HIS A 136 -4.67 -6.09 2.18
CA HIS A 136 -4.38 -7.52 2.11
C HIS A 136 -5.55 -8.27 1.52
N TYR A 137 -5.37 -8.89 0.37
CA TYR A 137 -6.36 -9.71 -0.33
C TYR A 137 -6.18 -11.16 0.07
N GLY A 138 -7.22 -11.78 0.62
CA GLY A 138 -7.07 -13.16 1.11
C GLY A 138 -8.38 -13.85 1.35
N LYS A 139 -8.27 -15.08 1.85
CA LYS A 139 -9.39 -15.95 2.21
C LYS A 139 -9.28 -16.40 3.65
N ILE A 140 -10.40 -16.41 4.36
CA ILE A 140 -10.46 -16.95 5.71
C ILE A 140 -10.45 -18.48 5.62
N GLU A 141 -9.36 -19.11 6.06
CA GLU A 141 -9.23 -20.56 6.10
C GLU A 141 -9.90 -21.17 7.34
N LYS A 142 -9.90 -20.42 8.46
CA LYS A 142 -10.44 -20.89 9.75
C LYS A 142 -10.96 -19.73 10.57
N GLY A 143 -12.05 -19.96 11.30
CA GLY A 143 -12.59 -19.04 12.29
C GLY A 143 -13.31 -17.83 11.70
N SER A 144 -13.37 -16.77 12.45
CA SER A 144 -13.95 -15.48 12.04
C SER A 144 -13.06 -14.34 12.49
N ILE A 145 -13.19 -13.20 11.81
CA ILE A 145 -12.47 -11.97 12.15
C ILE A 145 -13.42 -10.80 12.27
N SER A 146 -13.03 -9.82 13.08
CA SER A 146 -13.81 -8.59 13.30
C SER A 146 -12.90 -7.36 13.32
N ILE A 147 -13.48 -6.20 13.04
CA ILE A 147 -12.81 -4.90 13.19
C ILE A 147 -12.39 -4.74 14.65
N GLY A 148 -11.21 -4.16 14.89
CA GLY A 148 -10.63 -3.96 16.21
C GLY A 148 -9.92 -5.19 16.79
N GLN A 149 -9.94 -6.33 16.11
CA GLN A 149 -9.28 -7.56 16.58
C GLN A 149 -7.76 -7.46 16.40
N HIS A 150 -7.02 -7.87 17.44
CA HIS A 150 -5.58 -8.04 17.40
C HIS A 150 -5.22 -9.29 16.62
N VAL A 151 -4.25 -9.16 15.72
CA VAL A 151 -3.81 -10.24 14.82
C VAL A 151 -2.29 -10.27 14.72
N ASN A 152 -1.77 -11.45 14.43
CA ASN A 152 -0.38 -11.64 14.02
C ASN A 152 -0.32 -11.70 12.49
N LEU A 153 0.66 -11.02 11.92
CA LEU A 153 0.94 -10.96 10.50
C LEU A 153 2.29 -11.62 10.23
N GLU A 154 2.33 -12.56 9.30
CA GLU A 154 3.55 -13.30 8.92
C GLU A 154 3.62 -13.46 7.40
N ILE A 155 4.72 -12.97 6.81
CA ILE A 155 4.93 -13.08 5.36
C ILE A 155 5.55 -14.42 4.99
N ASP A 156 5.35 -14.84 3.73
CA ASP A 156 6.11 -15.93 3.10
C ASP A 156 7.50 -15.42 2.68
N ILE A 157 8.47 -15.62 3.56
CA ILE A 157 9.86 -15.17 3.38
C ILE A 157 10.49 -15.77 2.12
N LEU A 158 10.24 -17.06 1.85
CA LEU A 158 10.81 -17.74 0.69
C LEU A 158 10.33 -17.09 -0.60
N ARG A 159 9.04 -16.82 -0.69
CA ARG A 159 8.44 -16.14 -1.84
C ARG A 159 8.96 -14.71 -1.99
N ARG A 160 9.05 -13.94 -0.90
CA ARG A 160 9.61 -12.58 -0.91
C ARG A 160 11.04 -12.57 -1.44
N ASN A 161 11.89 -13.47 -0.98
CA ASN A 161 13.27 -13.56 -1.41
C ASN A 161 13.39 -13.90 -2.90
N ASN A 162 12.57 -14.81 -3.40
CA ASN A 162 12.50 -15.13 -4.82
C ASN A 162 12.05 -13.94 -5.68
N SER A 163 11.05 -13.19 -5.22
CA SER A 163 10.56 -11.99 -5.91
C SER A 163 11.63 -10.89 -5.95
N ARG A 164 12.35 -10.66 -4.85
CA ARG A 164 13.47 -9.70 -4.77
C ARG A 164 14.62 -10.10 -5.68
N ALA A 165 14.98 -11.37 -5.72
CA ALA A 165 16.05 -11.88 -6.60
C ALA A 165 15.70 -11.65 -8.08
N ASN A 166 14.47 -11.95 -8.50
CA ASN A 166 14.00 -11.75 -9.87
C ASN A 166 13.98 -10.28 -10.25
N HIS A 167 13.54 -9.39 -9.36
CA HIS A 167 13.51 -7.95 -9.60
C HIS A 167 14.92 -7.36 -9.76
N SER A 168 15.88 -7.83 -8.98
CA SER A 168 17.28 -7.39 -9.05
C SER A 168 18.01 -7.95 -10.27
N ALA A 169 17.60 -9.09 -10.83
CA ALA A 169 18.19 -9.68 -12.01
C ALA A 169 17.80 -8.98 -13.33
N THR A 170 16.64 -8.34 -13.37
CA THR A 170 16.12 -7.66 -14.56
C THR A 170 17.07 -6.57 -15.13
N PRO A 171 17.68 -5.66 -14.32
CA PRO A 171 18.61 -4.65 -14.84
C PRO A 171 19.88 -5.25 -15.43
N VAL A 172 20.37 -6.39 -14.91
CA VAL A 172 21.61 -7.04 -15.37
C VAL A 172 21.42 -7.63 -16.77
N SER A 173 20.25 -8.19 -17.09
CA SER A 173 19.98 -8.74 -18.41
C SER A 173 19.90 -7.67 -19.50
N TYR A 174 19.40 -6.48 -19.18
CA TYR A 174 19.36 -5.35 -20.14
C TYR A 174 20.74 -4.78 -20.45
N THR A 175 21.68 -4.76 -19.52
CA THR A 175 23.05 -4.27 -19.75
C THR A 175 23.90 -5.20 -20.61
N HIS A 176 23.56 -6.50 -20.64
CA HIS A 176 24.25 -7.48 -21.49
C HIS A 176 23.68 -7.62 -22.91
N LEU A 177 22.49 -7.08 -23.18
CA LEU A 177 21.83 -7.16 -24.50
C LEU A 177 22.14 -5.97 -25.42
N THR A 178 22.81 -4.94 -24.93
CA THR A 178 23.27 -3.83 -25.76
C THR A 178 24.70 -4.07 -26.24
N LEU A 179 24.87 -4.91 -27.23
CA LEU A 179 26.06 -4.91 -28.07
C LEU A 179 25.80 -4.01 -29.28
N PRO A 180 26.38 -2.82 -29.35
CA PRO A 180 26.47 -2.11 -30.62
C PRO A 180 27.68 -2.69 -31.37
N THR A 181 27.44 -3.59 -32.28
CA THR A 181 28.40 -3.85 -33.35
C THR A 181 28.03 -3.00 -34.53
N SER A 182 28.53 -1.80 -34.56
CA SER A 182 28.70 -1.07 -35.81
C SER A 182 30.14 -1.21 -36.26
N ARG A 183 30.36 -1.84 -37.38
CA ARG A 183 31.44 -1.59 -38.30
C ARG A 183 30.83 -0.99 -39.56
#